data_8831827d07c134b22580ca5628921a09
#
_entry.id   8831827d07c134b22580ca5628921a09
#
_cell.length_a   1.000
_cell.length_b   1.000
_cell.length_c   1.000
_cell.angle_alpha   90.00
_cell.angle_beta   90.00
_cell.angle_gamma   90.00
#
_symmetry.space_group_name_H-M   'P 1'
#
loop_
_entity.id
_entity.type
_entity.pdbx_description
1 polymer ?
#
loop_
_entity_poly.entity_id
_entity_poly.type
_entity_poly.pdbx_seq_one_letter_code
_entity_poly.pdbx_strand_id
1 'polypeptide(L)'
;MFEDYILIQKIKNGDQNAWERVIEKYYHSIYFYCVRRCFGNVELAADLTQDIFLKVIENIKNYRFTGKFYNYLFTIAVHHCNNHYKKKEIEKVELNESVLSSHESDGMRNLVVNEENKVIQRALNQLSNPQREAIILRYYHDLKVKDIAKITGVGVPTAQSRIHQGLVKLSKFLDQEAFTYDEKSY
;
A
#
# COMPACT_ATOMS: atom_id res chain seq x y z
N MET A 1 -13.64 -1.05 16.57
CA MET A 1 -13.91 0.41 16.69
C MET A 1 -13.85 0.88 18.13
N PHE A 2 -14.60 0.29 19.07
CA PHE A 2 -14.57 0.66 20.49
C PHE A 2 -13.19 0.40 21.14
N GLU A 3 -12.58 -0.74 20.88
CA GLU A 3 -11.25 -1.08 21.34
C GLU A 3 -10.18 -0.07 20.87
N ASP A 4 -10.21 0.33 19.59
CA ASP A 4 -9.27 1.33 19.06
C ASP A 4 -9.43 2.67 19.77
N TYR A 5 -10.66 3.06 20.08
CA TYR A 5 -10.92 4.29 20.84
C TYR A 5 -10.25 4.23 22.21
N ILE A 6 -10.42 3.11 22.94
CA ILE A 6 -9.80 2.93 24.27
C ILE A 6 -8.27 2.96 24.16
N LEU A 7 -7.69 2.24 23.19
CA LEU A 7 -6.24 2.22 23.00
C LEU A 7 -5.69 3.63 22.72
N ILE A 8 -6.35 4.39 21.85
CA ILE A 8 -5.92 5.75 21.51
C ILE A 8 -6.06 6.70 22.69
N GLN A 9 -7.11 6.60 23.50
CA GLN A 9 -7.21 7.40 24.71
C GLN A 9 -6.09 7.07 25.71
N LYS A 10 -5.77 5.80 25.90
CA LYS A 10 -4.64 5.37 26.74
C LYS A 10 -3.31 5.95 26.23
N ILE A 11 -3.05 5.87 24.92
CA ILE A 11 -1.88 6.46 24.29
C ILE A 11 -1.80 7.97 24.55
N LYS A 12 -2.90 8.70 24.38
CA LYS A 12 -2.95 10.14 24.62
C LYS A 12 -2.69 10.51 26.09
N ASN A 13 -3.00 9.59 27.01
CA ASN A 13 -2.72 9.72 28.44
C ASN A 13 -1.32 9.22 28.83
N GLY A 14 -0.47 8.83 27.85
CA GLY A 14 0.92 8.45 28.08
C GLY A 14 1.17 6.96 28.35
N ASP A 15 0.18 6.10 28.16
CA ASP A 15 0.33 4.64 28.34
C ASP A 15 1.14 4.07 27.16
N GLN A 16 2.39 3.68 27.43
CA GLN A 16 3.30 3.09 26.43
C GLN A 16 2.86 1.69 25.99
N ASN A 17 2.31 0.87 26.89
CA ASN A 17 1.84 -0.48 26.56
C ASN A 17 0.69 -0.46 25.52
N ALA A 18 -0.07 0.63 25.50
CA ALA A 18 -1.13 0.80 24.51
C ALA A 18 -0.57 0.98 23.07
N TRP A 19 0.66 1.50 22.94
CA TRP A 19 1.37 1.57 21.64
C TRP A 19 1.74 0.19 21.11
N GLU A 20 2.30 -0.66 21.94
CA GLU A 20 2.66 -2.03 21.55
C GLU A 20 1.46 -2.75 20.97
N ARG A 21 0.31 -2.65 21.65
CA ARG A 21 -0.95 -3.25 21.18
C ARG A 21 -1.45 -2.68 19.85
N VAL A 22 -1.29 -1.39 19.61
CA VAL A 22 -1.66 -0.76 18.33
C VAL A 22 -0.73 -1.23 17.22
N ILE A 23 0.58 -1.28 17.48
CA ILE A 23 1.57 -1.75 16.51
C ILE A 23 1.31 -3.22 16.19
N GLU A 24 1.19 -4.10 17.19
CA GLU A 24 0.91 -5.52 17.00
C GLU A 24 -0.35 -5.74 16.16
N LYS A 25 -1.42 -5.00 16.45
CA LYS A 25 -2.69 -5.11 15.74
C LYS A 25 -2.62 -4.71 14.27
N TYR A 26 -1.83 -3.70 13.92
CA TYR A 26 -1.89 -3.06 12.62
C TYR A 26 -0.62 -3.21 11.77
N TYR A 27 0.50 -3.66 12.36
CA TYR A 27 1.78 -3.76 11.69
C TYR A 27 1.70 -4.58 10.39
N HIS A 28 1.16 -5.78 10.47
CA HIS A 28 1.05 -6.65 9.30
C HIS A 28 0.23 -6.04 8.16
N SER A 29 -0.87 -5.35 8.49
CA SER A 29 -1.71 -4.70 7.49
C SER A 29 -0.95 -3.59 6.75
N ILE A 30 -0.21 -2.76 7.47
CA ILE A 30 0.59 -1.67 6.88
C ILE A 30 1.79 -2.22 6.13
N TYR A 31 2.50 -3.20 6.70
CA TYR A 31 3.64 -3.84 6.05
C TYR A 31 3.28 -4.47 4.70
N PHE A 32 2.23 -5.28 4.65
CA PHE A 32 1.80 -5.91 3.40
C PHE A 32 1.23 -4.90 2.39
N TYR A 33 0.62 -3.81 2.85
CA TYR A 33 0.30 -2.70 1.98
C TYR A 33 1.58 -2.13 1.35
N CYS A 34 2.61 -1.84 2.14
CA CYS A 34 3.89 -1.32 1.65
C CYS A 34 4.57 -2.30 0.69
N VAL A 35 4.62 -3.61 1.00
CA VAL A 35 5.19 -4.63 0.10
C VAL A 35 4.55 -4.57 -1.29
N ARG A 36 3.21 -4.55 -1.36
CA ARG A 36 2.49 -4.48 -2.63
C ARG A 36 2.69 -3.15 -3.36
N ARG A 37 2.82 -2.06 -2.61
CA ARG A 37 3.12 -0.74 -3.17
C ARG A 37 4.55 -0.63 -3.67
N CYS A 38 5.51 -1.27 -3.00
CA CYS A 38 6.94 -1.26 -3.31
C CYS A 38 7.36 -2.35 -4.30
N PHE A 39 6.45 -2.83 -5.15
CA PHE A 39 6.76 -3.82 -6.18
C PHE A 39 7.34 -5.14 -5.64
N GLY A 40 7.05 -5.48 -4.39
CA GLY A 40 7.57 -6.65 -3.69
C GLY A 40 8.92 -6.42 -2.97
N ASN A 41 9.46 -5.21 -2.99
CA ASN A 41 10.69 -4.88 -2.24
C ASN A 41 10.41 -4.85 -0.74
N VAL A 42 10.84 -5.90 -0.04
CA VAL A 42 10.55 -6.12 1.37
C VAL A 42 11.35 -5.20 2.30
N GLU A 43 12.58 -4.84 1.91
CA GLU A 43 13.45 -3.95 2.68
C GLU A 43 12.85 -2.54 2.70
N LEU A 44 12.57 -1.99 1.52
CA LEU A 44 11.91 -0.69 1.40
C LEU A 44 10.53 -0.69 2.08
N ALA A 45 9.79 -1.79 1.99
CA ALA A 45 8.49 -1.91 2.65
C ALA A 45 8.61 -1.88 4.19
N ALA A 46 9.66 -2.49 4.76
CA ALA A 46 9.94 -2.44 6.18
C ALA A 46 10.27 -1.01 6.63
N ASP A 47 11.15 -0.32 5.90
CA ASP A 47 11.53 1.07 6.20
C ASP A 47 10.31 2.00 6.14
N LEU A 48 9.52 1.93 5.07
CA LEU A 48 8.31 2.74 4.94
C LEU A 48 7.28 2.42 6.03
N THR A 49 7.20 1.15 6.46
CA THR A 49 6.31 0.77 7.55
C THR A 49 6.73 1.42 8.87
N GLN A 50 8.01 1.42 9.19
CA GLN A 50 8.54 2.09 10.38
C GLN A 50 8.26 3.60 10.33
N ASP A 51 8.56 4.25 9.22
CA ASP A 51 8.30 5.67 9.01
C ASP A 51 6.82 6.02 9.17
N ILE A 52 5.91 5.17 8.66
CA ILE A 52 4.47 5.35 8.80
C ILE A 52 4.07 5.32 10.27
N PHE A 53 4.56 4.34 11.06
CA PHE A 53 4.25 4.27 12.49
C PHE A 53 4.87 5.43 13.26
N LEU A 54 6.08 5.88 12.94
CA LEU A 54 6.65 7.09 13.52
C LEU A 54 5.75 8.31 13.27
N LYS A 55 5.26 8.49 12.04
CA LYS A 55 4.30 9.57 11.72
C LYS A 55 2.98 9.45 12.48
N VAL A 56 2.51 8.25 12.72
CA VAL A 56 1.31 8.01 13.55
C VAL A 56 1.59 8.45 14.99
N ILE A 57 2.75 8.09 15.55
CA ILE A 57 3.16 8.46 16.91
C ILE A 57 3.22 10.00 17.05
N GLU A 58 3.86 10.68 16.12
CA GLU A 58 3.99 12.14 16.10
C GLU A 58 2.64 12.85 16.07
N ASN A 59 1.68 12.31 15.32
CA ASN A 59 0.40 12.96 15.03
C ASN A 59 -0.75 12.50 15.92
N ILE A 60 -0.58 11.46 16.76
CA ILE A 60 -1.68 10.86 17.53
C ILE A 60 -2.33 11.82 18.51
N LYS A 61 -1.55 12.76 19.08
CA LYS A 61 -2.09 13.75 20.02
C LYS A 61 -3.16 14.63 19.36
N ASN A 62 -2.98 14.94 18.08
CA ASN A 62 -3.88 15.76 17.27
C ASN A 62 -5.00 14.94 16.60
N TYR A 63 -4.90 13.60 16.63
CA TYR A 63 -5.90 12.74 16.02
C TYR A 63 -7.26 12.89 16.73
N ARG A 64 -8.31 13.14 15.95
CA ARG A 64 -9.70 13.16 16.42
C ARG A 64 -10.40 11.89 15.94
N PHE A 65 -11.04 11.18 16.85
CA PHE A 65 -11.74 9.92 16.55
C PHE A 65 -13.07 10.19 15.80
N THR A 66 -12.97 10.57 14.53
CA THR A 66 -14.12 10.86 13.64
C THR A 66 -14.52 9.70 12.75
N GLY A 67 -13.87 8.53 12.90
CA GLY A 67 -14.12 7.35 12.09
C GLY A 67 -13.28 6.16 12.54
N LYS A 68 -13.07 5.20 11.65
CA LYS A 68 -12.22 4.05 11.94
C LYS A 68 -10.75 4.48 12.01
N PHE A 69 -10.04 4.11 13.08
CA PHE A 69 -8.60 4.35 13.19
C PHE A 69 -7.82 3.69 12.04
N TYR A 70 -8.28 2.55 11.58
CA TYR A 70 -7.77 1.87 10.39
C TYR A 70 -7.71 2.80 9.16
N ASN A 71 -8.77 3.56 8.89
CA ASN A 71 -8.79 4.49 7.76
C ASN A 71 -7.77 5.63 7.94
N TYR A 72 -7.58 6.11 9.17
CA TYR A 72 -6.55 7.11 9.49
C TYR A 72 -5.14 6.57 9.25
N LEU A 73 -4.85 5.35 9.68
CA LEU A 73 -3.57 4.68 9.40
C LEU A 73 -3.31 4.60 7.90
N PHE A 74 -4.30 4.15 7.12
CA PHE A 74 -4.14 4.07 5.67
C PHE A 74 -4.04 5.44 4.99
N THR A 75 -4.62 6.49 5.55
CA THR A 75 -4.40 7.85 5.04
C THR A 75 -2.92 8.24 5.18
N ILE A 76 -2.30 7.98 6.33
CA ILE A 76 -0.87 8.24 6.54
C ILE A 76 -0.03 7.35 5.61
N ALA A 77 -0.33 6.05 5.51
CA ALA A 77 0.41 5.11 4.70
C ALA A 77 0.39 5.49 3.20
N VAL A 78 -0.78 5.80 2.67
CA VAL A 78 -0.97 6.23 1.27
C VAL A 78 -0.18 7.52 0.99
N HIS A 79 -0.32 8.52 1.84
CA HIS A 79 0.38 9.80 1.67
C HIS A 79 1.90 9.62 1.78
N HIS A 80 2.37 8.80 2.72
CA HIS A 80 3.81 8.57 2.89
C HIS A 80 4.41 7.84 1.68
N CYS A 81 3.80 6.76 1.23
CA CYS A 81 4.24 6.04 0.03
C CYS A 81 4.21 6.94 -1.21
N ASN A 82 3.16 7.72 -1.42
CA ASN A 82 3.04 8.61 -2.57
C ASN A 82 4.12 9.71 -2.56
N ASN A 83 4.44 10.26 -1.38
CA ASN A 83 5.51 11.26 -1.25
C ASN A 83 6.89 10.65 -1.52
N HIS A 84 7.15 9.42 -1.05
CA HIS A 84 8.38 8.70 -1.36
C HIS A 84 8.60 8.56 -2.87
N TYR A 85 7.56 8.14 -3.63
CA TYR A 85 7.67 8.00 -5.08
C TYR A 85 7.82 9.35 -5.80
N LYS A 86 7.09 10.38 -5.38
CA LYS A 86 7.24 11.73 -5.96
C LYS A 86 8.65 12.27 -5.78
N LYS A 87 9.23 12.12 -4.59
CA LYS A 87 10.61 12.56 -4.32
C LYS A 87 11.61 11.84 -5.24
N LYS A 88 11.47 10.53 -5.40
CA LYS A 88 12.31 9.71 -6.28
C LYS A 88 12.16 10.08 -7.76
N GLU A 89 10.95 10.49 -8.19
CA GLU A 89 10.73 11.01 -9.56
C GLU A 89 11.45 12.35 -9.77
N ILE A 90 11.38 13.27 -8.81
CA ILE A 90 12.06 14.58 -8.87
C ILE A 90 13.58 14.39 -8.91
N GLU A 91 14.13 13.57 -8.01
CA GLU A 91 15.57 13.26 -7.98
C GLU A 91 16.06 12.64 -9.29
N LYS A 92 15.23 11.81 -9.95
CA LYS A 92 15.57 11.27 -11.28
C LYS A 92 15.57 12.34 -12.36
N VAL A 93 14.66 13.29 -12.33
CA VAL A 93 14.62 14.40 -13.30
C VAL A 93 15.83 15.31 -13.13
N GLU A 94 16.23 15.59 -11.88
CA GLU A 94 17.41 16.41 -11.58
C GLU A 94 18.74 15.69 -11.93
N LEU A 95 18.77 14.36 -11.89
CA LEU A 95 19.94 13.53 -12.25
C LEU A 95 19.97 13.12 -13.72
N ASN A 96 18.91 13.35 -14.49
CA ASN A 96 18.79 12.87 -15.86
C ASN A 96 19.23 13.90 -16.90
N GLU A 97 20.54 13.99 -17.11
CA GLU A 97 21.03 14.02 -18.49
C GLU A 97 21.71 12.70 -18.91
N SER A 98 21.80 11.72 -18.07
CA SER A 98 22.32 10.40 -18.45
C SER A 98 21.87 9.32 -17.51
N VAL A 99 21.04 8.48 -17.92
CA VAL A 99 20.84 7.03 -17.66
C VAL A 99 19.36 6.65 -17.65
N LEU A 100 18.91 6.15 -18.77
CA LEU A 100 17.79 5.22 -18.87
C LEU A 100 18.20 3.92 -18.13
N SER A 101 17.84 3.78 -16.87
CA SER A 101 17.96 2.51 -16.19
C SER A 101 16.57 1.91 -16.01
N SER A 102 16.36 0.85 -16.77
CA SER A 102 15.30 -0.15 -16.60
C SER A 102 15.04 -0.44 -15.12
N HIS A 103 13.77 -0.38 -14.73
CA HIS A 103 13.32 -0.91 -13.47
C HIS A 103 13.33 -2.46 -13.53
N GLU A 104 14.49 -3.04 -13.57
CA GLU A 104 14.64 -4.42 -13.14
C GLU A 104 14.64 -4.42 -11.62
N SER A 105 13.51 -4.81 -11.06
CA SER A 105 13.32 -4.97 -9.64
C SER A 105 14.11 -6.18 -9.15
N ASP A 106 15.30 -5.94 -8.64
CA ASP A 106 16.09 -6.91 -7.88
C ASP A 106 15.43 -7.25 -6.52
N GLY A 107 14.20 -6.78 -6.30
CA GLY A 107 13.41 -6.92 -5.08
C GLY A 107 12.67 -8.25 -4.89
N MET A 108 12.94 -9.25 -5.72
CA MET A 108 12.24 -10.55 -5.65
C MET A 108 12.93 -11.57 -4.73
N ARG A 109 13.89 -11.13 -3.92
CA ARG A 109 14.56 -11.96 -2.91
C ARG A 109 13.81 -11.91 -1.59
N ASN A 110 13.33 -13.06 -1.16
CA ASN A 110 12.89 -13.41 0.20
C ASN A 110 11.44 -13.19 0.64
N LEU A 111 10.46 -13.40 -0.25
CA LEU A 111 9.22 -13.99 0.25
C LEU A 111 9.24 -15.49 -0.10
N VAL A 112 8.97 -16.35 0.88
CA VAL A 112 8.39 -17.68 0.63
C VAL A 112 6.98 -17.41 0.10
N VAL A 113 6.91 -16.91 -1.12
CA VAL A 113 5.69 -16.52 -1.78
C VAL A 113 5.42 -17.63 -2.76
N ASN A 114 4.32 -18.34 -2.57
CA ASN A 114 3.76 -19.23 -3.58
C ASN A 114 3.88 -18.57 -4.96
N GLU A 115 4.12 -19.35 -6.00
CA GLU A 115 4.21 -18.86 -7.39
C GLU A 115 2.96 -18.01 -7.76
N GLU A 116 1.79 -18.35 -7.24
CA GLU A 116 0.56 -17.57 -7.38
C GLU A 116 0.69 -16.12 -6.90
N ASN A 117 1.35 -15.90 -5.75
CA ASN A 117 1.58 -14.54 -5.24
C ASN A 117 2.55 -13.75 -6.13
N LYS A 118 3.50 -14.41 -6.79
CA LYS A 118 4.41 -13.75 -7.75
C LYS A 118 3.66 -13.32 -9.00
N VAL A 119 2.75 -14.16 -9.51
CA VAL A 119 1.88 -13.81 -10.66
C VAL A 119 1.02 -12.60 -10.33
N ILE A 120 0.36 -12.62 -9.19
CA ILE A 120 -0.48 -11.49 -8.75
C ILE A 120 0.36 -10.22 -8.56
N GLN A 121 1.56 -10.31 -7.97
CA GLN A 121 2.44 -9.14 -7.82
C GLN A 121 2.89 -8.59 -9.17
N ARG A 122 3.23 -9.45 -10.14
CA ARG A 122 3.55 -9.03 -11.53
C ARG A 122 2.35 -8.32 -12.17
N ALA A 123 1.15 -8.88 -12.01
CA ALA A 123 -0.08 -8.26 -12.52
C ALA A 123 -0.33 -6.88 -11.89
N LEU A 124 -0.18 -6.74 -10.56
CA LEU A 124 -0.28 -5.45 -9.87
C LEU A 124 0.76 -4.44 -10.39
N ASN A 125 1.95 -4.90 -10.77
CA ASN A 125 3.01 -4.03 -11.28
C ASN A 125 2.69 -3.43 -12.65
N GLN A 126 1.77 -4.02 -13.43
CA GLN A 126 1.29 -3.47 -14.70
C GLN A 126 0.30 -2.32 -14.53
N LEU A 127 -0.22 -2.12 -13.32
CA LEU A 127 -1.16 -1.05 -13.05
C LEU A 127 -0.44 0.29 -12.86
N SER A 128 -1.11 1.39 -13.26
CA SER A 128 -0.66 2.71 -12.84
C SER A 128 -0.72 2.85 -11.31
N ASN A 129 0.12 3.72 -10.73
CA ASN A 129 0.16 3.92 -9.28
C ASN A 129 -1.23 4.16 -8.65
N PRO A 130 -2.12 5.04 -9.21
CA PRO A 130 -3.46 5.23 -8.65
C PRO A 130 -4.39 4.03 -8.78
N GLN A 131 -4.26 3.23 -9.84
CA GLN A 131 -5.04 2.01 -10.03
C GLN A 131 -4.60 0.93 -9.07
N ARG A 132 -3.27 0.69 -8.95
CA ARG A 132 -2.68 -0.26 -8.01
C ARG A 132 -3.09 0.04 -6.58
N GLU A 133 -2.97 1.30 -6.15
CA GLU A 133 -3.37 1.75 -4.82
C GLU A 133 -4.84 1.46 -4.54
N ALA A 134 -5.74 1.82 -5.46
CA ALA A 134 -7.17 1.58 -5.31
C ALA A 134 -7.52 0.08 -5.22
N ILE A 135 -6.86 -0.77 -6.01
CA ILE A 135 -7.01 -2.22 -5.98
C ILE A 135 -6.51 -2.80 -4.67
N ILE A 136 -5.31 -2.41 -4.21
CA ILE A 136 -4.75 -2.89 -2.94
C ILE A 136 -5.70 -2.53 -1.78
N LEU A 137 -6.12 -1.28 -1.69
CA LEU A 137 -7.01 -0.83 -0.62
C LEU A 137 -8.37 -1.55 -0.65
N ARG A 138 -8.89 -1.86 -1.84
CA ARG A 138 -10.19 -2.50 -2.00
C ARG A 138 -10.16 -3.98 -1.65
N TYR A 139 -9.19 -4.73 -2.21
CA TYR A 139 -9.22 -6.20 -2.20
C TYR A 139 -8.34 -6.84 -1.13
N TYR A 140 -7.30 -6.16 -0.66
CA TYR A 140 -6.46 -6.67 0.43
C TYR A 140 -6.78 -6.06 1.79
N HIS A 141 -7.46 -4.91 1.81
CA HIS A 141 -7.78 -4.20 3.06
C HIS A 141 -9.28 -3.98 3.27
N ASP A 142 -10.13 -4.54 2.41
CA ASP A 142 -11.61 -4.50 2.50
C ASP A 142 -12.19 -3.10 2.69
N LEU A 143 -11.50 -2.08 2.18
CA LEU A 143 -11.98 -0.71 2.31
C LEU A 143 -13.14 -0.44 1.34
N LYS A 144 -14.16 0.25 1.84
CA LYS A 144 -15.27 0.70 1.01
C LYS A 144 -14.81 1.80 0.05
N VAL A 145 -15.39 1.87 -1.14
CA VAL A 145 -15.02 2.88 -2.16
C VAL A 145 -15.02 4.30 -1.62
N LYS A 146 -16.01 4.64 -0.77
CA LYS A 146 -16.07 5.95 -0.11
C LYS A 146 -14.91 6.23 0.84
N ASP A 147 -14.39 5.18 1.49
CA ASP A 147 -13.24 5.31 2.38
C ASP A 147 -11.95 5.43 1.56
N ILE A 148 -11.82 4.65 0.47
CA ILE A 148 -10.72 4.76 -0.50
C ILE A 148 -10.67 6.16 -1.09
N ALA A 149 -11.82 6.72 -1.50
CA ALA A 149 -11.91 8.07 -2.02
C ALA A 149 -11.36 9.11 -1.03
N LYS A 150 -11.75 9.02 0.25
CA LYS A 150 -11.26 9.90 1.33
C LYS A 150 -9.76 9.72 1.58
N ILE A 151 -9.29 8.47 1.68
CA ILE A 151 -7.89 8.14 1.95
C ILE A 151 -6.98 8.64 0.83
N THR A 152 -7.41 8.52 -0.43
CA THR A 152 -6.61 8.91 -1.60
C THR A 152 -6.85 10.37 -2.04
N GLY A 153 -7.75 11.11 -1.37
CA GLY A 153 -8.02 12.51 -1.66
C GLY A 153 -8.73 12.76 -2.99
N VAL A 154 -9.58 11.81 -3.44
CA VAL A 154 -10.31 11.93 -4.72
C VAL A 154 -11.82 11.78 -4.52
N GLY A 155 -12.61 12.10 -5.56
CA GLY A 155 -14.04 11.85 -5.55
C GLY A 155 -14.37 10.34 -5.64
N VAL A 156 -15.54 9.96 -5.13
CA VAL A 156 -16.03 8.57 -5.19
C VAL A 156 -16.09 8.04 -6.63
N PRO A 157 -16.57 8.79 -7.64
CA PRO A 157 -16.54 8.32 -9.03
C PRO A 157 -15.13 8.02 -9.54
N THR A 158 -14.16 8.85 -9.16
CA THR A 158 -12.75 8.65 -9.53
C THR A 158 -12.18 7.37 -8.89
N ALA A 159 -12.47 7.13 -7.61
CA ALA A 159 -12.05 5.90 -6.93
C ALA A 159 -12.69 4.66 -7.59
N GLN A 160 -13.98 4.72 -7.93
CA GLN A 160 -14.68 3.65 -8.67
C GLN A 160 -14.04 3.39 -10.04
N SER A 161 -13.75 4.44 -10.81
CA SER A 161 -13.12 4.33 -12.12
C SER A 161 -11.73 3.70 -12.03
N ARG A 162 -10.91 4.11 -11.05
CA ARG A 162 -9.58 3.52 -10.80
C ARG A 162 -9.65 2.02 -10.50
N ILE A 163 -10.60 1.61 -9.66
CA ILE A 163 -10.83 0.19 -9.33
C ILE A 163 -11.26 -0.57 -10.58
N HIS A 164 -12.27 -0.07 -11.30
CA HIS A 164 -12.79 -0.73 -12.50
C HIS A 164 -11.71 -0.90 -13.57
N GLN A 165 -11.00 0.18 -13.92
CA GLN A 165 -9.92 0.14 -14.90
C GLN A 165 -8.77 -0.77 -14.46
N GLY A 166 -8.46 -0.78 -13.15
CA GLY A 166 -7.47 -1.69 -12.57
C GLY A 166 -7.87 -3.15 -12.76
N LEU A 167 -9.12 -3.52 -12.47
CA LEU A 167 -9.64 -4.88 -12.66
C LEU A 167 -9.60 -5.32 -14.13
N VAL A 168 -10.02 -4.45 -15.05
CA VAL A 168 -9.97 -4.75 -16.50
C VAL A 168 -8.55 -5.03 -16.96
N LYS A 169 -7.55 -4.28 -16.46
CA LYS A 169 -6.14 -4.54 -16.80
C LYS A 169 -5.62 -5.83 -16.18
N LEU A 170 -5.97 -6.10 -14.90
CA LEU A 170 -5.59 -7.33 -14.22
C LEU A 170 -6.14 -8.57 -14.93
N SER A 171 -7.44 -8.57 -15.30
CA SER A 171 -8.06 -9.67 -16.03
C SER A 171 -7.30 -9.96 -17.32
N LYS A 172 -7.04 -8.94 -18.14
CA LYS A 172 -6.29 -9.11 -19.41
C LYS A 172 -4.90 -9.68 -19.19
N PHE A 173 -4.19 -9.26 -18.16
CA PHE A 173 -2.85 -9.76 -17.86
C PHE A 173 -2.90 -11.22 -17.41
N LEU A 174 -3.82 -11.56 -16.52
CA LEU A 174 -3.97 -12.92 -15.99
C LEU A 174 -4.42 -13.91 -17.05
N ASP A 175 -5.31 -13.49 -17.96
CA ASP A 175 -5.72 -14.30 -19.11
C ASP A 175 -4.50 -14.62 -20.02
N GLN A 176 -3.65 -13.64 -20.29
CA GLN A 176 -2.42 -13.83 -21.08
C GLN A 176 -1.41 -14.75 -20.38
N GLU A 177 -1.23 -14.62 -19.09
CA GLU A 177 -0.34 -15.50 -18.31
C GLU A 177 -0.86 -16.94 -18.31
N ALA A 178 -2.17 -17.17 -18.20
CA ALA A 178 -2.77 -18.50 -18.24
C ALA A 178 -2.49 -19.20 -19.58
N PHE A 179 -2.63 -18.52 -20.71
CA PHE A 179 -2.29 -19.05 -22.04
C PHE A 179 -0.81 -19.43 -22.16
N THR A 180 0.10 -18.64 -21.58
CA THR A 180 1.55 -18.91 -21.65
C THR A 180 1.96 -20.11 -20.79
N TYR A 181 1.22 -20.45 -19.74
CA TYR A 181 1.45 -21.64 -18.93
C TYR A 181 1.03 -22.91 -19.67
N ASP A 182 -0.09 -22.89 -20.38
CA ASP A 182 -0.58 -24.04 -21.16
C ASP A 182 0.36 -24.39 -22.32
N GLU A 183 0.94 -23.39 -23.00
CA GLU A 183 1.91 -23.62 -24.09
C GLU A 183 3.27 -24.19 -23.63
N LYS A 184 3.66 -23.99 -22.40
CA LYS A 184 4.93 -24.52 -21.83
C LYS A 184 4.77 -25.90 -21.19
N SER A 185 3.56 -26.44 -21.16
CA SER A 185 3.25 -27.76 -20.58
C SER A 185 3.18 -28.86 -21.65
N TYR A 186 3.52 -28.55 -22.89
CA TYR A 186 3.73 -29.45 -24.00
C TYR A 186 5.18 -29.37 -24.48
#